data_031adb0649a1cf578ebffd52c42f9d81
#
_entry.id   031adb0649a1cf578ebffd52c42f9d81
#
_cell.length_a   1.000
_cell.length_b   1.000
_cell.length_c   1.000
_cell.angle_alpha   90.00
_cell.angle_beta   90.00
_cell.angle_gamma   90.00
#
_symmetry.space_group_name_H-M   'P 1'
#
loop_
_entity.id
_entity.type
_entity.pdbx_description
1 polymer ?
#
loop_
_entity_poly.entity_id
_entity_poly.type
_entity_poly.pdbx_seq_one_letter_code
_entity_poly.pdbx_strand_id
1 'polypeptide(L)'
;PALITMFDRPTFSAGAVYIDPDVNISGTSPSGRSLKADNIAPTAWVPNMHFVAPINDQFGWGASITSNYGLATEFNDTYAGGSVGGTTDLETMNLNLSGAYRLNNAWSFGLGFNAVYARAKIERFAGDLGQLVAGQIMQSPAGQTPQGQALAATANGIDSNTKIAHLNGNQWGFGWNAGILYELDKNNRYALTYRSEVKIDFKGNYSSDLNRAFNNYGLPIPTATGGATQSGYLTLNLPEMWEVSGYNRVDPQWAIHYSLAYTSWSQFQQLKATSTSGDTLFQKHEGFKDAYRIALGTTYYYDDNWTFRTGIAFDDSPVPAQNRSISIPDQDRFWLSAGTTYAFNKDASVDVGVSYMHGQSVKINEGPYQFESEGKAWLFGTNFNYAF
;
A
#
# COMPACT_ATOMS: atom_id res chain seq x y z
N PRO A 1 -10.19 13.36 -12.76
CA PRO A 1 -9.94 14.75 -13.19
C PRO A 1 -11.15 15.44 -13.79
N ALA A 2 -12.13 14.69 -14.36
CA ALA A 2 -13.32 15.29 -14.99
C ALA A 2 -14.19 16.11 -14.00
N LEU A 3 -14.12 15.83 -12.70
CA LEU A 3 -14.87 16.56 -11.67
C LEU A 3 -14.41 18.02 -11.51
N ILE A 4 -13.27 18.39 -12.07
CA ILE A 4 -12.78 19.77 -12.08
C ILE A 4 -13.81 20.71 -12.68
N THR A 5 -14.57 20.26 -13.68
CA THR A 5 -15.59 21.08 -14.35
C THR A 5 -16.80 21.42 -13.46
N MET A 6 -16.94 20.76 -12.31
CA MET A 6 -18.01 21.03 -11.35
C MET A 6 -17.75 22.27 -10.48
N PHE A 7 -16.53 22.79 -10.50
CA PHE A 7 -16.12 23.95 -9.71
C PHE A 7 -16.30 25.23 -10.55
N ASP A 8 -16.95 26.21 -9.98
CA ASP A 8 -17.16 27.53 -10.58
C ASP A 8 -16.21 28.60 -10.02
N ARG A 9 -15.45 28.25 -8.98
CA ARG A 9 -14.53 29.14 -8.27
C ARG A 9 -13.22 28.39 -8.01
N PRO A 10 -12.06 29.10 -7.97
CA PRO A 10 -10.86 28.49 -7.48
C PRO A 10 -11.05 27.96 -6.04
N THR A 11 -10.70 26.72 -5.81
CA THR A 11 -10.93 26.03 -4.54
C THR A 11 -9.67 25.33 -4.09
N PHE A 12 -9.30 25.54 -2.83
CA PHE A 12 -8.18 24.87 -2.18
C PHE A 12 -8.69 23.95 -1.08
N SER A 13 -8.09 22.78 -0.96
CA SER A 13 -8.39 21.82 0.09
C SER A 13 -7.08 21.23 0.62
N ALA A 14 -6.94 21.18 1.95
CA ALA A 14 -5.79 20.54 2.58
C ALA A 14 -6.25 19.80 3.84
N GLY A 15 -5.62 18.68 4.10
CA GLY A 15 -5.93 17.90 5.29
C GLY A 15 -4.98 16.75 5.51
N ALA A 16 -5.34 15.90 6.45
CA ALA A 16 -4.58 14.71 6.78
C ALA A 16 -5.50 13.61 7.31
N VAL A 17 -5.06 12.38 7.11
CA VAL A 17 -5.67 11.18 7.70
C VAL A 17 -4.66 10.57 8.66
N TYR A 18 -5.08 10.32 9.89
CA TYR A 18 -4.34 9.54 10.87
C TYR A 18 -4.82 8.09 10.82
N ILE A 19 -3.90 7.16 10.60
CA ILE A 19 -4.16 5.73 10.52
C ILE A 19 -3.62 5.08 11.78
N ASP A 20 -4.49 4.40 12.50
CA ASP A 20 -4.15 3.61 13.70
C ASP A 20 -4.48 2.14 13.43
N PRO A 21 -3.54 1.36 12.87
CA PRO A 21 -3.74 -0.06 12.62
C PRO A 21 -3.50 -0.90 13.87
N ASP A 22 -4.17 -2.04 13.91
CA ASP A 22 -3.95 -3.08 14.91
C ASP A 22 -3.84 -4.41 14.17
N VAL A 23 -2.61 -4.77 13.82
CA VAL A 23 -2.28 -5.99 13.07
C VAL A 23 -1.43 -6.89 13.96
N ASN A 24 -1.89 -8.12 14.16
CA ASN A 24 -1.30 -9.07 15.09
C ASN A 24 -1.04 -10.40 14.38
N ILE A 25 0.10 -10.98 14.71
CA ILE A 25 0.56 -12.28 14.20
C ILE A 25 0.70 -13.23 15.38
N SER A 26 0.33 -14.49 15.18
CA SER A 26 0.53 -15.56 16.13
C SER A 26 1.03 -16.83 15.46
N GLY A 27 1.55 -17.75 16.24
CA GLY A 27 2.05 -19.02 15.77
C GLY A 27 3.22 -19.53 16.61
N THR A 28 3.77 -20.68 16.20
CA THR A 28 4.95 -21.27 16.81
C THR A 28 5.92 -21.71 15.71
N SER A 29 7.17 -21.30 15.84
CA SER A 29 8.25 -21.69 14.93
C SER A 29 8.54 -23.19 15.02
N PRO A 30 9.07 -23.82 13.95
CA PRO A 30 9.63 -25.18 14.03
C PRO A 30 10.68 -25.35 15.12
N SER A 31 11.35 -24.28 15.52
CA SER A 31 12.29 -24.28 16.66
C SER A 31 11.64 -24.30 18.04
N GLY A 32 10.30 -24.20 18.11
CA GLY A 32 9.53 -24.08 19.33
C GLY A 32 9.41 -22.67 19.90
N ARG A 33 10.04 -21.67 19.27
CA ARG A 33 9.93 -20.25 19.68
C ARG A 33 8.57 -19.69 19.29
N SER A 34 8.05 -18.78 20.11
CA SER A 34 6.80 -18.06 19.82
C SER A 34 6.97 -17.16 18.61
N LEU A 35 5.97 -17.17 17.73
CA LEU A 35 5.86 -16.26 16.59
C LEU A 35 4.87 -15.12 16.86
N LYS A 36 4.48 -14.92 18.12
CA LYS A 36 3.58 -13.85 18.52
C LYS A 36 4.23 -12.48 18.28
N ALA A 37 3.54 -11.62 17.56
CA ALA A 37 3.91 -10.22 17.37
C ALA A 37 2.64 -9.37 17.29
N ASP A 38 2.55 -8.38 18.16
CA ASP A 38 1.42 -7.48 18.24
C ASP A 38 1.78 -6.12 17.65
N ASN A 39 0.80 -5.42 17.06
CA ASN A 39 0.95 -4.06 16.54
C ASN A 39 2.13 -3.93 15.54
N ILE A 40 2.21 -4.84 14.60
CA ILE A 40 3.31 -4.86 13.62
C ILE A 40 3.20 -3.76 12.55
N ALA A 41 2.04 -3.11 12.42
CA ALA A 41 1.84 -1.99 11.52
C ALA A 41 1.87 -0.69 12.33
N PRO A 42 2.84 0.22 12.09
CA PRO A 42 2.92 1.48 12.82
C PRO A 42 1.79 2.42 12.41
N THR A 43 1.52 3.39 13.29
CA THR A 43 0.62 4.50 12.96
C THR A 43 1.20 5.38 11.87
N ALA A 44 0.35 6.02 11.10
CA ALA A 44 0.78 6.87 10.00
C ALA A 44 -0.10 8.12 9.86
N TRP A 45 0.52 9.20 9.40
CA TRP A 45 -0.15 10.41 8.96
C TRP A 45 -0.05 10.50 7.44
N VAL A 46 -1.20 10.65 6.78
CA VAL A 46 -1.27 10.75 5.32
C VAL A 46 -1.85 12.12 4.96
N PRO A 47 -1.00 13.09 4.60
CA PRO A 47 -1.46 14.41 4.20
C PRO A 47 -2.00 14.40 2.77
N ASN A 48 -2.89 15.34 2.48
CA ASN A 48 -3.36 15.61 1.13
C ASN A 48 -3.56 17.10 0.92
N MET A 49 -3.47 17.51 -0.35
CA MET A 49 -3.62 18.90 -0.75
C MET A 49 -4.16 18.94 -2.18
N HIS A 50 -5.17 19.76 -2.42
CA HIS A 50 -5.81 19.88 -3.73
C HIS A 50 -6.07 21.35 -4.05
N PHE A 51 -5.84 21.71 -5.29
CA PHE A 51 -6.22 22.99 -5.85
C PHE A 51 -6.93 22.76 -7.18
N VAL A 52 -8.07 23.41 -7.36
CA VAL A 52 -8.86 23.35 -8.59
C VAL A 52 -9.24 24.77 -8.98
N ALA A 53 -9.09 25.10 -10.26
CA ALA A 53 -9.48 26.41 -10.75
C ALA A 53 -10.15 26.31 -12.13
N PRO A 54 -11.34 26.91 -12.30
CA PRO A 54 -11.91 27.11 -13.62
C PRO A 54 -11.08 28.12 -14.42
N ILE A 55 -10.91 27.89 -15.70
CA ILE A 55 -10.31 28.86 -16.65
C ILE A 55 -11.44 29.66 -17.31
N ASN A 56 -12.48 28.95 -17.72
CA ASN A 56 -13.70 29.51 -18.30
C ASN A 56 -14.85 28.50 -18.11
N ASP A 57 -15.96 28.69 -18.80
CA ASP A 57 -17.13 27.80 -18.68
C ASP A 57 -16.88 26.38 -19.17
N GLN A 58 -15.84 26.15 -20.00
CA GLN A 58 -15.54 24.86 -20.61
C GLN A 58 -14.27 24.21 -20.07
N PHE A 59 -13.28 24.99 -19.64
CA PHE A 59 -11.98 24.47 -19.23
C PHE A 59 -11.71 24.77 -17.77
N GLY A 60 -11.07 23.82 -17.11
CA GLY A 60 -10.53 23.96 -15.77
C GLY A 60 -9.23 23.18 -15.64
N TRP A 61 -8.49 23.46 -14.58
CA TRP A 61 -7.29 22.73 -14.23
C TRP A 61 -7.22 22.46 -12.74
N GLY A 62 -6.39 21.53 -12.35
CA GLY A 62 -6.18 21.20 -10.95
C GLY A 62 -4.82 20.63 -10.71
N ALA A 63 -4.36 20.78 -9.48
CA ALA A 63 -3.12 20.19 -9.01
C ALA A 63 -3.37 19.58 -7.63
N SER A 64 -2.73 18.44 -7.35
CA SER A 64 -2.89 17.79 -6.07
C SER A 64 -1.62 17.08 -5.63
N ILE A 65 -1.50 16.90 -4.32
CA ILE A 65 -0.49 16.09 -3.66
C ILE A 65 -1.21 15.07 -2.81
N THR A 66 -1.01 13.80 -3.11
CA THR A 66 -1.67 12.68 -2.41
C THR A 66 -0.69 11.53 -2.19
N SER A 67 -1.07 10.58 -1.33
CA SER A 67 -0.38 9.31 -1.18
C SER A 67 -1.37 8.20 -1.51
N ASN A 68 -1.20 7.55 -2.66
CA ASN A 68 -2.13 6.53 -3.14
C ASN A 68 -1.74 5.12 -2.68
N TYR A 69 -0.47 4.90 -2.36
CA TYR A 69 0.08 3.63 -1.95
C TYR A 69 1.03 3.84 -0.77
N GLY A 70 0.95 2.94 0.17
CA GLY A 70 1.84 2.90 1.32
C GLY A 70 1.70 1.57 2.03
N LEU A 71 2.76 1.13 2.66
CA LEU A 71 2.81 -0.10 3.43
C LEU A 71 3.88 0.06 4.49
N ALA A 72 3.58 -0.35 5.71
CA ALA A 72 4.58 -0.44 6.75
C ALA A 72 4.27 -1.61 7.68
N THR A 73 5.21 -2.52 7.82
CA THR A 73 5.22 -3.56 8.84
C THR A 73 6.57 -3.60 9.52
N GLU A 74 6.58 -3.76 10.83
CA GLU A 74 7.79 -3.75 11.65
C GLU A 74 7.69 -4.79 12.74
N PHE A 75 8.61 -5.76 12.69
CA PHE A 75 8.79 -6.78 13.70
C PHE A 75 10.03 -6.45 14.53
N ASN A 76 10.06 -6.96 15.77
CA ASN A 76 11.25 -6.86 16.60
C ASN A 76 12.44 -7.52 15.87
N ASP A 77 13.63 -6.96 16.01
CA ASP A 77 14.86 -7.47 15.38
C ASP A 77 15.30 -8.85 15.87
N THR A 78 14.79 -9.30 17.01
CA THR A 78 15.00 -10.65 17.57
C THR A 78 13.83 -11.60 17.32
N TYR A 79 12.81 -11.18 16.57
CA TYR A 79 11.65 -12.01 16.25
C TYR A 79 12.05 -13.32 15.57
N ALA A 80 11.50 -14.45 16.04
CA ALA A 80 11.88 -15.76 15.55
C ALA A 80 11.68 -15.92 14.02
N GLY A 81 10.62 -15.33 13.47
CA GLY A 81 10.33 -15.29 12.04
C GLY A 81 10.95 -14.09 11.33
N GLY A 82 12.03 -13.52 11.83
CA GLY A 82 12.68 -12.33 11.28
C GLY A 82 13.12 -12.46 9.82
N SER A 83 13.38 -13.68 9.34
CA SER A 83 13.75 -13.93 7.95
C SER A 83 12.61 -13.69 6.95
N VAL A 84 11.37 -13.71 7.40
CA VAL A 84 10.18 -13.42 6.58
C VAL A 84 9.44 -12.18 7.07
N GLY A 85 9.69 -11.72 8.29
CA GLY A 85 9.09 -10.51 8.89
C GLY A 85 9.96 -9.28 8.70
N GLY A 86 10.80 -8.99 9.68
CA GLY A 86 11.69 -7.84 9.67
C GLY A 86 10.97 -6.50 9.55
N THR A 87 11.48 -5.63 8.72
CA THR A 87 10.88 -4.33 8.39
C THR A 87 10.57 -4.27 6.90
N THR A 88 9.35 -3.85 6.56
CA THR A 88 8.96 -3.54 5.19
C THR A 88 8.28 -2.19 5.22
N ASP A 89 8.81 -1.22 4.48
CA ASP A 89 8.30 0.15 4.45
C ASP A 89 8.30 0.66 3.01
N LEU A 90 7.13 1.10 2.56
CA LEU A 90 6.93 1.76 1.28
C LEU A 90 6.15 3.04 1.53
N GLU A 91 6.73 4.16 1.14
CA GLU A 91 6.10 5.47 1.16
C GLU A 91 6.04 6.03 -0.25
N THR A 92 4.89 6.55 -0.64
CA THR A 92 4.73 7.22 -1.93
C THR A 92 4.11 8.59 -1.77
N MET A 93 4.47 9.49 -2.66
CA MET A 93 3.86 10.80 -2.81
C MET A 93 3.56 11.02 -4.29
N ASN A 94 2.30 11.31 -4.60
CA ASN A 94 1.86 11.57 -5.97
C ASN A 94 1.61 13.07 -6.17
N LEU A 95 2.32 13.64 -7.13
CA LEU A 95 2.06 14.98 -7.63
C LEU A 95 1.23 14.83 -8.90
N ASN A 96 0.02 15.39 -8.90
CA ASN A 96 -0.89 15.33 -10.04
C ASN A 96 -1.13 16.74 -10.59
N LEU A 97 -1.09 16.84 -11.91
CA LEU A 97 -1.52 18.02 -12.66
C LEU A 97 -2.55 17.57 -13.69
N SER A 98 -3.74 18.15 -13.62
CA SER A 98 -4.88 17.73 -14.43
C SER A 98 -5.54 18.90 -15.13
N GLY A 99 -6.13 18.62 -16.29
CA GLY A 99 -7.01 19.52 -17.01
C GLY A 99 -8.35 18.85 -17.30
N ALA A 100 -9.40 19.65 -17.44
CA ALA A 100 -10.72 19.16 -17.73
C ALA A 100 -11.43 20.03 -18.75
N TYR A 101 -12.30 19.40 -19.51
CA TYR A 101 -13.09 20.01 -20.57
C TYR A 101 -14.56 19.64 -20.42
N ARG A 102 -15.42 20.65 -20.38
CA ARG A 102 -16.88 20.48 -20.41
C ARG A 102 -17.35 20.60 -21.85
N LEU A 103 -17.80 19.48 -22.42
CA LEU A 103 -18.33 19.43 -23.77
C LEU A 103 -19.70 20.13 -23.87
N ASN A 104 -20.59 19.84 -22.91
CA ASN A 104 -21.93 20.38 -22.80
C ASN A 104 -22.40 20.29 -21.34
N ASN A 105 -23.71 20.51 -21.11
CA ASN A 105 -24.26 20.43 -19.75
C ASN A 105 -24.22 19.01 -19.15
N ALA A 106 -24.07 17.97 -19.96
CA ALA A 106 -24.09 16.57 -19.53
C ALA A 106 -22.70 15.95 -19.45
N TRP A 107 -21.79 16.25 -20.37
CA TRP A 107 -20.54 15.54 -20.52
C TRP A 107 -19.32 16.39 -20.20
N SER A 108 -18.44 15.83 -19.37
CA SER A 108 -17.13 16.41 -19.07
C SER A 108 -16.05 15.33 -19.17
N PHE A 109 -14.85 15.75 -19.56
CA PHE A 109 -13.69 14.89 -19.72
C PHE A 109 -12.50 15.48 -18.96
N GLY A 110 -11.66 14.64 -18.45
CA GLY A 110 -10.45 15.07 -17.76
C GLY A 110 -9.26 14.19 -18.09
N LEU A 111 -8.09 14.79 -18.04
CA LEU A 111 -6.81 14.13 -18.25
C LEU A 111 -5.81 14.68 -17.26
N GLY A 112 -5.00 13.80 -16.67
CA GLY A 112 -3.99 14.19 -15.69
C GLY A 112 -2.66 13.47 -15.90
N PHE A 113 -1.61 14.12 -15.42
CA PHE A 113 -0.27 13.58 -15.35
C PHE A 113 0.11 13.36 -13.89
N ASN A 114 0.73 12.20 -13.60
CA ASN A 114 1.18 11.83 -12.25
C ASN A 114 2.70 11.69 -12.22
N ALA A 115 3.32 12.34 -11.24
CA ALA A 115 4.71 12.11 -10.88
C ALA A 115 4.72 11.50 -9.46
N VAL A 116 5.15 10.26 -9.35
CA VAL A 116 5.14 9.51 -8.09
C VAL A 116 6.56 9.37 -7.58
N TYR A 117 6.83 9.95 -6.42
CA TYR A 117 8.06 9.73 -5.69
C TYR A 117 7.84 8.58 -4.70
N ALA A 118 8.70 7.57 -4.75
CA ALA A 118 8.60 6.41 -3.87
C ALA A 118 9.90 6.18 -3.12
N ARG A 119 9.78 5.80 -1.85
CA ARG A 119 10.88 5.35 -0.99
C ARG A 119 10.52 3.97 -0.48
N ALA A 120 11.47 3.04 -0.56
CA ALA A 120 11.29 1.68 -0.08
C ALA A 120 12.47 1.26 0.79
N LYS A 121 12.16 0.51 1.84
CA LYS A 121 13.12 -0.11 2.74
C LYS A 121 12.63 -1.50 3.09
N ILE A 122 13.50 -2.48 2.93
CA ILE A 122 13.25 -3.87 3.33
C ILE A 122 14.43 -4.32 4.18
N GLU A 123 14.12 -4.79 5.39
CA GLU A 123 15.11 -5.46 6.25
C GLU A 123 14.58 -6.82 6.65
N ARG A 124 15.47 -7.79 6.69
CA ARG A 124 15.20 -9.13 7.22
C ARG A 124 16.28 -9.48 8.23
N PHE A 125 15.85 -10.16 9.28
CA PHE A 125 16.73 -10.60 10.37
C PHE A 125 16.78 -12.12 10.41
N ALA A 126 17.84 -12.68 10.98
CA ALA A 126 18.00 -14.13 11.02
C ALA A 126 16.88 -14.83 11.82
N GLY A 127 16.46 -14.26 12.93
CA GLY A 127 15.53 -14.95 13.82
C GLY A 127 16.09 -16.32 14.21
N ASP A 128 15.34 -17.38 13.94
CA ASP A 128 15.78 -18.76 14.12
C ASP A 128 16.28 -19.43 12.81
N LEU A 129 16.47 -18.64 11.75
CA LEU A 129 16.92 -19.12 10.45
C LEU A 129 18.23 -19.89 10.55
N GLY A 130 19.14 -19.45 11.42
CA GLY A 130 20.43 -20.11 11.59
C GLY A 130 20.29 -21.59 11.95
N GLN A 131 19.40 -21.92 12.85
CA GLN A 131 19.13 -23.31 13.26
C GLN A 131 18.50 -24.11 12.11
N LEU A 132 17.59 -23.51 11.36
CA LEU A 132 16.94 -24.15 10.23
C LEU A 132 17.92 -24.43 9.09
N VAL A 133 18.78 -23.47 8.78
CA VAL A 133 19.85 -23.60 7.78
C VAL A 133 20.86 -24.67 8.18
N ALA A 134 21.28 -24.69 9.45
CA ALA A 134 22.18 -25.70 9.98
C ALA A 134 21.59 -27.11 9.82
N GLY A 135 20.31 -27.30 10.12
CA GLY A 135 19.60 -28.56 9.93
C GLY A 135 19.57 -28.98 8.47
N GLN A 136 19.33 -28.08 7.54
CA GLN A 136 19.33 -28.36 6.10
C GLN A 136 20.71 -28.79 5.60
N ILE A 137 21.78 -28.12 6.04
CA ILE A 137 23.15 -28.47 5.67
C ILE A 137 23.48 -29.88 6.19
N MET A 138 23.14 -30.20 7.41
CA MET A 138 23.44 -31.50 8.02
C MET A 138 22.66 -32.65 7.36
N GLN A 139 21.46 -32.39 6.84
CA GLN A 139 20.64 -33.36 6.11
C GLN A 139 21.04 -33.51 4.64
N SER A 140 21.88 -32.63 4.13
CA SER A 140 22.38 -32.66 2.76
C SER A 140 23.69 -33.46 2.66
N PRO A 141 24.18 -33.81 1.45
CA PRO A 141 25.50 -34.42 1.28
C PRO A 141 26.63 -33.60 1.87
N ALA A 142 26.48 -32.27 1.95
CA ALA A 142 27.49 -31.40 2.57
C ALA A 142 27.65 -31.68 4.05
N GLY A 143 26.64 -32.18 4.76
CA GLY A 143 26.68 -32.56 6.15
C GLY A 143 27.64 -33.71 6.43
N GLN A 144 28.04 -34.45 5.41
CA GLN A 144 29.06 -35.53 5.53
C GLN A 144 30.48 -35.01 5.33
N THR A 145 30.68 -33.73 5.04
CA THR A 145 31.99 -33.11 4.83
C THR A 145 32.39 -32.26 6.03
N PRO A 146 33.70 -32.18 6.35
CA PRO A 146 34.17 -31.28 7.42
C PRO A 146 33.80 -29.83 7.17
N GLN A 147 33.83 -29.37 5.93
CA GLN A 147 33.45 -28.00 5.55
C GLN A 147 31.96 -27.73 5.79
N GLY A 148 31.10 -28.66 5.42
CA GLY A 148 29.65 -28.54 5.64
C GLY A 148 29.29 -28.57 7.12
N GLN A 149 29.96 -29.42 7.91
CA GLN A 149 29.79 -29.49 9.38
C GLN A 149 30.22 -28.18 10.04
N ALA A 150 31.37 -27.63 9.63
CA ALA A 150 31.82 -26.33 10.13
C ALA A 150 30.86 -25.21 9.79
N LEU A 151 30.30 -25.21 8.57
CA LEU A 151 29.32 -24.21 8.13
C LEU A 151 28.02 -24.34 8.92
N ALA A 152 27.54 -25.56 9.19
CA ALA A 152 26.37 -25.81 10.01
C ALA A 152 26.56 -25.29 11.45
N ALA A 153 27.75 -25.48 12.03
CA ALA A 153 28.10 -24.94 13.34
C ALA A 153 28.07 -23.40 13.32
N THR A 154 28.60 -22.79 12.26
CA THR A 154 28.54 -21.34 12.08
C THR A 154 27.08 -20.84 11.95
N ALA A 155 26.23 -21.56 11.22
CA ALA A 155 24.82 -21.23 11.08
C ALA A 155 24.08 -21.29 12.41
N ASN A 156 24.33 -22.30 13.23
CA ASN A 156 23.76 -22.41 14.59
C ASN A 156 24.15 -21.26 15.50
N GLY A 157 25.29 -20.64 15.27
CA GLY A 157 25.81 -19.51 16.04
C GLY A 157 25.33 -18.14 15.56
N ILE A 158 24.47 -18.07 14.50
CA ILE A 158 23.95 -16.81 13.99
C ILE A 158 22.97 -16.22 15.01
N ASP A 159 23.23 -14.99 15.44
CA ASP A 159 22.33 -14.27 16.33
C ASP A 159 21.01 -13.91 15.64
N SER A 160 19.90 -13.95 16.38
CA SER A 160 18.57 -13.65 15.86
C SER A 160 18.46 -12.24 15.24
N ASN A 161 19.24 -11.28 15.73
CA ASN A 161 19.23 -9.89 15.24
C ASN A 161 20.23 -9.63 14.11
N THR A 162 20.86 -10.66 13.56
CA THR A 162 21.74 -10.52 12.40
C THR A 162 20.91 -10.09 11.18
N LYS A 163 21.32 -9.01 10.51
CA LYS A 163 20.70 -8.55 9.28
C LYS A 163 21.06 -9.45 8.11
N ILE A 164 20.12 -10.27 7.67
CA ILE A 164 20.35 -11.17 6.52
C ILE A 164 20.05 -10.49 5.19
N ALA A 165 19.27 -9.41 5.20
CA ALA A 165 19.01 -8.57 4.04
C ALA A 165 18.69 -7.14 4.48
N HIS A 166 19.27 -6.19 3.78
CA HIS A 166 18.95 -4.77 3.90
C HIS A 166 18.91 -4.16 2.51
N LEU A 167 17.74 -3.68 2.13
CA LEU A 167 17.53 -2.99 0.85
C LEU A 167 16.93 -1.63 1.13
N ASN A 168 17.44 -0.60 0.49
CA ASN A 168 16.81 0.71 0.48
C ASN A 168 17.00 1.38 -0.86
N GLY A 169 16.05 2.24 -1.22
CA GLY A 169 16.09 3.00 -2.45
C GLY A 169 14.96 4.00 -2.52
N ASN A 170 15.14 4.94 -3.41
CA ASN A 170 14.10 5.90 -3.77
C ASN A 170 14.15 6.15 -5.27
N GLN A 171 13.01 6.53 -5.85
CA GLN A 171 12.91 6.84 -7.27
C GLN A 171 11.60 7.53 -7.59
N TRP A 172 11.59 8.25 -8.70
CA TRP A 172 10.42 8.77 -9.35
C TRP A 172 9.88 7.80 -10.38
N GLY A 173 8.55 7.72 -10.49
CA GLY A 173 7.85 7.06 -11.57
C GLY A 173 6.76 7.97 -12.11
N PHE A 174 6.28 7.69 -13.33
CA PHE A 174 5.35 8.56 -14.01
C PHE A 174 4.17 7.78 -14.54
N GLY A 175 3.02 8.42 -14.55
CA GLY A 175 1.79 7.86 -15.04
C GLY A 175 0.81 8.94 -15.45
N TRP A 176 -0.38 8.51 -15.79
CA TRP A 176 -1.45 9.39 -16.21
C TRP A 176 -2.80 8.90 -15.69
N ASN A 177 -3.78 9.75 -15.70
CA ASN A 177 -5.14 9.42 -15.35
C ASN A 177 -6.11 10.15 -16.28
N ALA A 178 -7.27 9.56 -16.46
CA ALA A 178 -8.33 10.12 -17.29
C ALA A 178 -9.67 9.90 -16.62
N GLY A 179 -10.64 10.70 -16.97
CA GLY A 179 -11.99 10.57 -16.43
C GLY A 179 -13.05 11.10 -17.36
N ILE A 180 -14.25 10.55 -17.20
CA ILE A 180 -15.48 10.98 -17.87
C ILE A 180 -16.51 11.22 -16.79
N LEU A 181 -17.19 12.36 -16.84
CA LEU A 181 -18.32 12.70 -15.99
C LEU A 181 -19.56 12.88 -16.85
N TYR A 182 -20.62 12.16 -16.51
CA TYR A 182 -21.94 12.32 -17.08
C TYR A 182 -22.89 12.89 -16.03
N GLU A 183 -23.41 14.06 -16.26
CA GLU A 183 -24.42 14.72 -15.43
C GLU A 183 -25.77 14.67 -16.16
N LEU A 184 -26.65 13.73 -15.75
CA LEU A 184 -28.01 13.66 -16.28
C LEU A 184 -28.77 14.96 -15.95
N ASP A 185 -28.59 15.40 -14.71
CA ASP A 185 -29.00 16.69 -14.18
C ASP A 185 -28.13 17.04 -12.97
N LYS A 186 -28.42 18.11 -12.26
CA LYS A 186 -27.65 18.53 -11.08
C LYS A 186 -27.75 17.55 -9.89
N ASN A 187 -28.74 16.64 -9.90
CA ASN A 187 -28.98 15.69 -8.82
C ASN A 187 -28.48 14.28 -9.14
N ASN A 188 -28.14 14.00 -10.39
CA ASN A 188 -27.76 12.66 -10.84
C ASN A 188 -26.51 12.73 -11.69
N ARG A 189 -25.42 12.15 -11.18
CA ARG A 189 -24.10 12.15 -11.82
C ARG A 189 -23.50 10.75 -11.81
N TYR A 190 -22.75 10.46 -12.86
CA TYR A 190 -22.02 9.21 -13.01
C TYR A 190 -20.62 9.50 -13.53
N ALA A 191 -19.64 8.76 -13.05
CA ALA A 191 -18.26 8.95 -13.45
C ALA A 191 -17.58 7.62 -13.75
N LEU A 192 -16.67 7.65 -14.71
CA LEU A 192 -15.72 6.58 -14.99
C LEU A 192 -14.33 7.17 -14.94
N THR A 193 -13.44 6.58 -14.14
CA THR A 193 -12.06 7.03 -14.00
C THR A 193 -11.09 5.91 -14.26
N TYR A 194 -9.93 6.27 -14.77
CA TYR A 194 -8.80 5.39 -15.02
C TYR A 194 -7.52 6.03 -14.49
N ARG A 195 -6.72 5.24 -13.79
CA ARG A 195 -5.36 5.59 -13.40
C ARG A 195 -4.40 4.55 -13.97
N SER A 196 -3.37 5.01 -14.66
CA SER A 196 -2.38 4.13 -15.27
C SER A 196 -1.51 3.43 -14.24
N GLU A 197 -0.93 2.31 -14.64
CA GLU A 197 0.20 1.72 -13.95
C GLU A 197 1.34 2.73 -13.82
N VAL A 198 2.04 2.70 -12.69
CA VAL A 198 3.28 3.45 -12.48
C VAL A 198 4.40 2.47 -12.17
N LYS A 199 5.39 2.45 -13.01
CA LYS A 199 6.58 1.61 -12.85
C LYS A 199 7.66 2.39 -12.10
N ILE A 200 8.05 1.89 -10.94
CA ILE A 200 9.12 2.45 -10.14
C ILE A 200 10.36 1.57 -10.28
N ASP A 201 11.38 2.09 -10.95
CA ASP A 201 12.66 1.39 -11.12
C ASP A 201 13.63 1.90 -10.05
N PHE A 202 13.56 1.34 -8.84
CA PHE A 202 14.42 1.72 -7.75
C PHE A 202 15.87 1.42 -8.08
N LYS A 203 16.74 2.40 -7.81
CA LYS A 203 18.18 2.25 -7.72
C LYS A 203 18.56 2.43 -6.27
N GLY A 204 19.24 1.45 -5.71
CA GLY A 204 19.53 1.50 -4.29
C GLY A 204 20.67 0.58 -3.90
N ASN A 205 20.74 0.31 -2.60
CA ASN A 205 21.80 -0.45 -1.98
C ASN A 205 21.24 -1.71 -1.35
N TYR A 206 22.06 -2.76 -1.43
CA TYR A 206 21.81 -4.04 -0.80
C TYR A 206 23.00 -4.46 0.04
N SER A 207 22.76 -5.00 1.22
CA SER A 207 23.76 -5.64 2.07
C SER A 207 23.17 -6.81 2.84
N SER A 208 24.03 -7.74 3.25
CA SER A 208 23.71 -8.85 4.14
C SER A 208 24.92 -9.13 5.02
N ASP A 209 24.68 -9.25 6.33
CA ASP A 209 25.74 -9.55 7.28
C ASP A 209 26.09 -11.05 7.35
N LEU A 210 25.39 -11.88 6.57
CA LEU A 210 25.71 -13.31 6.48
C LEU A 210 27.07 -13.53 5.82
N ASN A 211 27.77 -14.56 6.30
CA ASN A 211 29.03 -15.01 5.71
C ASN A 211 28.79 -15.47 4.26
N ARG A 212 29.62 -14.99 3.34
CA ARG A 212 29.54 -15.32 1.90
C ARG A 212 29.62 -16.81 1.59
N ALA A 213 30.20 -17.61 2.47
CA ALA A 213 30.28 -19.05 2.31
C ALA A 213 28.90 -19.71 2.18
N PHE A 214 27.86 -19.11 2.77
CA PHE A 214 26.49 -19.63 2.66
C PHE A 214 25.93 -19.59 1.22
N ASN A 215 26.46 -18.74 0.34
CA ASN A 215 26.03 -18.64 -1.04
C ASN A 215 26.31 -19.90 -1.88
N ASN A 216 27.22 -20.77 -1.43
CA ASN A 216 27.72 -21.92 -2.19
C ASN A 216 26.87 -23.19 -2.01
N TYR A 217 25.81 -23.14 -1.20
CA TYR A 217 25.07 -24.34 -0.78
C TYR A 217 23.61 -24.39 -1.28
N GLY A 218 23.19 -23.43 -2.12
CA GLY A 218 21.82 -23.40 -2.65
C GLY A 218 20.74 -23.25 -1.59
N LEU A 219 21.06 -22.60 -0.48
CA LEU A 219 20.14 -22.39 0.63
C LEU A 219 19.08 -21.33 0.27
N PRO A 220 17.86 -21.42 0.81
CA PRO A 220 16.80 -20.44 0.55
C PRO A 220 17.00 -19.17 1.39
N ILE A 221 18.09 -18.47 1.15
CA ILE A 221 18.48 -17.24 1.86
C ILE A 221 18.77 -16.13 0.84
N PRO A 222 18.65 -14.85 1.24
CA PRO A 222 19.17 -13.76 0.43
C PRO A 222 20.67 -13.90 0.20
N THR A 223 21.18 -13.31 -0.86
CA THR A 223 22.61 -13.33 -1.17
C THR A 223 23.42 -12.73 -0.01
N ALA A 224 24.34 -13.50 0.53
CA ALA A 224 25.23 -13.06 1.61
C ALA A 224 26.35 -12.17 1.05
N THR A 225 26.64 -11.06 1.72
CA THR A 225 27.69 -10.11 1.29
C THR A 225 28.80 -9.92 2.31
N GLY A 226 28.70 -10.60 3.46
CA GLY A 226 29.66 -10.43 4.57
C GLY A 226 29.70 -9.00 5.10
N GLY A 227 28.57 -8.29 5.06
CA GLY A 227 28.45 -6.90 5.51
C GLY A 227 28.80 -5.86 4.42
N ALA A 228 29.24 -6.29 3.24
CA ALA A 228 29.54 -5.34 2.15
C ALA A 228 28.24 -4.85 1.48
N THR A 229 28.25 -3.60 1.07
CA THR A 229 27.16 -2.98 0.34
C THR A 229 27.36 -3.12 -1.16
N GLN A 230 26.30 -3.50 -1.86
CA GLN A 230 26.27 -3.58 -3.33
C GLN A 230 25.16 -2.68 -3.88
N SER A 231 25.43 -2.05 -5.03
CA SER A 231 24.40 -1.34 -5.76
C SER A 231 23.51 -2.31 -6.51
N GLY A 232 22.21 -2.02 -6.57
CA GLY A 232 21.25 -2.88 -7.23
C GLY A 232 20.01 -2.15 -7.69
N TYR A 233 19.14 -2.92 -8.36
CA TYR A 233 17.88 -2.44 -8.95
C TYR A 233 16.74 -3.31 -8.46
N LEU A 234 15.60 -2.68 -8.25
CA LEU A 234 14.33 -3.35 -7.96
C LEU A 234 13.22 -2.60 -8.65
N THR A 235 12.41 -3.30 -9.44
CA THR A 235 11.24 -2.72 -10.08
C THR A 235 9.99 -3.03 -9.28
N LEU A 236 9.22 -2.00 -8.96
CA LEU A 236 7.91 -2.10 -8.33
C LEU A 236 6.86 -1.54 -9.29
N ASN A 237 5.87 -2.36 -9.65
CA ASN A 237 4.76 -1.93 -10.47
C ASN A 237 3.58 -1.56 -9.56
N LEU A 238 3.26 -0.26 -9.52
CA LEU A 238 2.04 0.23 -8.88
C LEU A 238 0.89 0.05 -9.87
N PRO A 239 -0.17 -0.69 -9.53
CA PRO A 239 -1.14 -1.17 -10.51
C PRO A 239 -2.03 -0.07 -11.07
N GLU A 240 -2.56 -0.30 -12.25
CA GLU A 240 -3.64 0.51 -12.81
C GLU A 240 -4.96 0.27 -12.07
N MET A 241 -5.84 1.25 -12.11
CA MET A 241 -7.15 1.18 -11.47
C MET A 241 -8.23 1.79 -12.35
N TRP A 242 -9.37 1.08 -12.42
CA TRP A 242 -10.62 1.55 -13.00
C TRP A 242 -11.64 1.77 -11.90
N GLU A 243 -12.43 2.84 -11.98
CA GLU A 243 -13.52 3.08 -11.03
C GLU A 243 -14.74 3.64 -11.74
N VAL A 244 -15.89 3.04 -11.46
CA VAL A 244 -17.21 3.52 -11.83
C VAL A 244 -17.90 4.01 -10.57
N SER A 245 -18.49 5.19 -10.63
CA SER A 245 -19.17 5.76 -9.47
C SER A 245 -20.44 6.50 -9.88
N GLY A 246 -21.35 6.62 -8.93
CA GLY A 246 -22.61 7.32 -9.11
C GLY A 246 -23.01 8.10 -7.87
N TYR A 247 -23.75 9.17 -8.11
CA TYR A 247 -24.35 10.04 -7.11
C TYR A 247 -25.75 10.38 -7.53
N ASN A 248 -26.73 10.12 -6.62
CA ASN A 248 -28.13 10.44 -6.87
C ASN A 248 -28.71 11.14 -5.64
N ARG A 249 -29.13 12.38 -5.81
CA ARG A 249 -29.86 13.12 -4.80
C ARG A 249 -31.33 12.79 -4.92
N VAL A 250 -31.81 11.91 -4.01
CA VAL A 250 -33.16 11.32 -4.10
C VAL A 250 -34.26 12.23 -3.58
N ASP A 251 -33.88 13.18 -2.70
CA ASP A 251 -34.72 14.29 -2.26
C ASP A 251 -33.85 15.50 -1.84
N PRO A 252 -34.43 16.65 -1.44
CA PRO A 252 -33.63 17.84 -1.11
C PRO A 252 -32.61 17.63 0.02
N GLN A 253 -32.82 16.64 0.90
CA GLN A 253 -31.94 16.41 2.08
C GLN A 253 -31.10 15.14 1.97
N TRP A 254 -31.43 14.21 1.06
CA TRP A 254 -30.77 12.90 0.99
C TRP A 254 -30.18 12.61 -0.37
N ALA A 255 -28.97 12.12 -0.36
CA ALA A 255 -28.32 11.54 -1.55
C ALA A 255 -27.77 10.16 -1.23
N ILE A 256 -27.70 9.32 -2.24
CA ILE A 256 -27.00 8.05 -2.23
C ILE A 256 -25.83 8.11 -3.19
N HIS A 257 -24.74 7.43 -2.85
CA HIS A 257 -23.56 7.33 -3.70
C HIS A 257 -22.94 5.95 -3.57
N TYR A 258 -22.32 5.51 -4.63
CA TYR A 258 -21.79 4.15 -4.74
C TYR A 258 -20.61 4.15 -5.72
N SER A 259 -19.73 3.18 -5.53
CA SER A 259 -18.61 2.99 -6.43
C SER A 259 -18.22 1.52 -6.53
N LEU A 260 -17.64 1.17 -7.67
CA LEU A 260 -16.96 -0.10 -7.91
C LEU A 260 -15.58 0.24 -8.48
N ALA A 261 -14.54 -0.14 -7.76
CA ALA A 261 -13.16 0.02 -8.19
C ALA A 261 -12.56 -1.36 -8.51
N TYR A 262 -11.81 -1.41 -9.60
CA TYR A 262 -11.07 -2.59 -10.03
C TYR A 262 -9.60 -2.22 -10.15
N THR A 263 -8.74 -2.95 -9.43
CA THR A 263 -7.30 -2.69 -9.40
C THR A 263 -6.56 -3.91 -9.97
N SER A 264 -5.72 -3.66 -10.97
CA SER A 264 -4.97 -4.70 -11.69
C SER A 264 -3.71 -5.13 -10.91
N TRP A 265 -3.89 -5.63 -9.69
CA TRP A 265 -2.81 -6.08 -8.82
C TRP A 265 -2.01 -7.26 -9.41
N SER A 266 -2.53 -7.94 -10.42
CA SER A 266 -1.76 -8.96 -11.17
C SER A 266 -0.50 -8.40 -11.85
N GLN A 267 -0.37 -7.09 -11.95
CA GLN A 267 0.85 -6.41 -12.39
C GLN A 267 1.99 -6.50 -11.36
N PHE A 268 1.66 -6.79 -10.09
CA PHE A 268 2.63 -6.99 -9.02
C PHE A 268 2.83 -8.49 -8.76
N GLN A 269 3.90 -9.07 -9.33
CA GLN A 269 4.15 -10.50 -9.27
C GLN A 269 5.29 -10.88 -8.34
N GLN A 270 6.28 -10.01 -8.15
CA GLN A 270 7.45 -10.30 -7.33
C GLN A 270 8.17 -9.03 -6.86
N LEU A 271 8.90 -9.19 -5.77
CA LEU A 271 9.97 -8.28 -5.36
C LEU A 271 11.29 -8.95 -5.69
N LYS A 272 12.05 -8.39 -6.63
CA LYS A 272 13.33 -8.94 -7.05
C LYS A 272 14.37 -7.83 -7.14
N ALA A 273 15.39 -7.93 -6.28
CA ALA A 273 16.55 -7.05 -6.32
C ALA A 273 17.68 -7.75 -7.09
N THR A 274 18.23 -7.03 -8.05
CA THR A 274 19.29 -7.53 -8.95
C THR A 274 20.48 -6.59 -8.85
N SER A 275 21.71 -7.17 -8.79
CA SER A 275 22.94 -6.38 -8.79
C SER A 275 23.20 -5.76 -10.18
N THR A 276 24.15 -4.84 -10.23
CA THR A 276 24.58 -4.22 -11.49
C THR A 276 25.20 -5.23 -12.47
N SER A 277 25.69 -6.36 -11.97
CA SER A 277 26.19 -7.49 -12.78
C SER A 277 25.12 -8.48 -13.23
N GLY A 278 23.87 -8.32 -12.77
CA GLY A 278 22.76 -9.16 -13.13
C GLY A 278 22.45 -10.30 -12.16
N ASP A 279 23.19 -10.41 -11.06
CA ASP A 279 22.98 -11.44 -10.04
C ASP A 279 21.75 -11.11 -9.17
N THR A 280 20.98 -12.13 -8.81
CA THR A 280 19.84 -11.97 -7.90
C THR A 280 20.34 -11.80 -6.47
N LEU A 281 20.02 -10.67 -5.84
CA LEU A 281 20.39 -10.36 -4.46
C LEU A 281 19.30 -10.80 -3.47
N PHE A 282 18.05 -10.52 -3.83
CA PHE A 282 16.87 -10.84 -3.02
C PHE A 282 15.71 -11.11 -3.97
N GLN A 283 14.89 -12.10 -3.65
CA GLN A 283 13.69 -12.39 -4.44
C GLN A 283 12.58 -12.90 -3.55
N LYS A 284 11.38 -12.37 -3.76
CA LYS A 284 10.16 -12.84 -3.12
C LYS A 284 9.04 -12.87 -4.15
N HIS A 285 8.43 -14.04 -4.32
CA HIS A 285 7.26 -14.20 -5.18
C HIS A 285 6.02 -13.70 -4.43
N GLU A 286 5.26 -12.81 -5.06
CA GLU A 286 4.01 -12.25 -4.48
C GLU A 286 2.77 -12.79 -5.20
N GLY A 287 2.79 -12.85 -6.52
CA GLY A 287 1.74 -13.47 -7.33
C GLY A 287 0.35 -12.89 -7.07
N PHE A 288 0.24 -11.57 -6.93
CA PHE A 288 -1.04 -10.92 -6.65
C PHE A 288 -2.03 -11.15 -7.78
N LYS A 289 -3.31 -11.19 -7.45
CA LYS A 289 -4.44 -11.25 -8.38
C LYS A 289 -5.13 -9.88 -8.42
N ASP A 290 -5.87 -9.64 -9.50
CA ASP A 290 -6.72 -8.46 -9.59
C ASP A 290 -7.77 -8.47 -8.49
N ALA A 291 -8.09 -7.29 -7.98
CA ALA A 291 -9.00 -7.13 -6.86
C ALA A 291 -10.00 -6.00 -7.11
N TYR A 292 -11.12 -6.06 -6.43
CA TYR A 292 -12.17 -5.07 -6.53
C TYR A 292 -12.54 -4.50 -5.16
N ARG A 293 -13.15 -3.31 -5.17
CA ARG A 293 -13.79 -2.70 -4.02
C ARG A 293 -15.17 -2.21 -4.39
N ILE A 294 -16.14 -2.52 -3.53
CA ILE A 294 -17.51 -2.02 -3.64
C ILE A 294 -17.78 -1.10 -2.46
N ALA A 295 -18.34 0.07 -2.71
CA ALA A 295 -18.72 1.02 -1.68
C ALA A 295 -20.13 1.55 -1.90
N LEU A 296 -20.83 1.77 -0.79
CA LEU A 296 -22.17 2.36 -0.77
C LEU A 296 -22.23 3.37 0.37
N GLY A 297 -22.74 4.56 0.10
CA GLY A 297 -22.85 5.60 1.08
C GLY A 297 -24.10 6.44 0.92
N THR A 298 -24.37 7.25 1.94
CA THR A 298 -25.45 8.22 1.94
C THR A 298 -24.98 9.54 2.53
N THR A 299 -25.55 10.63 2.03
CA THR A 299 -25.32 11.99 2.51
C THR A 299 -26.65 12.59 2.96
N TYR A 300 -26.64 13.17 4.15
CA TYR A 300 -27.76 13.92 4.71
C TYR A 300 -27.42 15.41 4.78
N TYR A 301 -28.09 16.21 3.97
CA TYR A 301 -27.96 17.66 3.95
C TYR A 301 -28.90 18.24 4.99
N TYR A 302 -28.40 18.46 6.20
CA TYR A 302 -29.23 18.89 7.33
C TYR A 302 -29.69 20.34 7.19
N ASP A 303 -28.72 21.24 6.96
CA ASP A 303 -28.98 22.68 6.76
C ASP A 303 -27.85 23.29 5.91
N ASP A 304 -27.78 24.60 5.85
CA ASP A 304 -26.74 25.32 5.10
C ASP A 304 -25.34 25.17 5.70
N ASN A 305 -25.24 24.77 6.97
CA ASN A 305 -23.98 24.65 7.69
C ASN A 305 -23.53 23.19 7.83
N TRP A 306 -24.47 22.26 8.08
CA TRP A 306 -24.17 20.89 8.44
C TRP A 306 -24.55 19.89 7.34
N THR A 307 -23.60 19.02 7.03
CA THR A 307 -23.80 17.84 6.16
C THR A 307 -23.24 16.62 6.86
N PHE A 308 -23.98 15.51 6.87
CA PHE A 308 -23.57 14.27 7.50
C PHE A 308 -23.47 13.16 6.44
N ARG A 309 -22.52 12.26 6.62
CA ARG A 309 -22.29 11.15 5.72
C ARG A 309 -22.03 9.87 6.49
N THR A 310 -22.45 8.75 5.92
CA THR A 310 -22.07 7.42 6.38
C THR A 310 -21.94 6.49 5.19
N GLY A 311 -21.16 5.45 5.34
CA GLY A 311 -20.96 4.49 4.26
C GLY A 311 -20.36 3.19 4.73
N ILE A 312 -20.47 2.21 3.88
CA ILE A 312 -19.88 0.88 4.02
C ILE A 312 -19.11 0.53 2.76
N ALA A 313 -18.08 -0.29 2.91
CA ALA A 313 -17.30 -0.78 1.77
C ALA A 313 -16.78 -2.19 2.05
N PHE A 314 -16.50 -2.90 0.97
CA PHE A 314 -15.84 -4.19 0.97
C PHE A 314 -14.67 -4.16 0.01
N ASP A 315 -13.48 -4.55 0.49
CA ASP A 315 -12.27 -4.75 -0.32
C ASP A 315 -11.96 -6.24 -0.44
N ASP A 316 -11.90 -6.73 -1.67
CA ASP A 316 -11.35 -8.04 -1.99
C ASP A 316 -9.82 -8.02 -1.89
N SER A 317 -9.24 -9.01 -1.22
CA SER A 317 -7.78 -9.09 -1.10
C SER A 317 -7.13 -9.49 -2.43
N PRO A 318 -6.09 -8.79 -2.89
CA PRO A 318 -5.33 -9.20 -4.06
C PRO A 318 -4.38 -10.38 -3.81
N VAL A 319 -4.18 -10.78 -2.55
CA VAL A 319 -3.20 -11.81 -2.19
C VAL A 319 -3.86 -13.19 -2.19
N PRO A 320 -3.43 -14.12 -3.09
CA PRO A 320 -3.87 -15.51 -3.03
C PRO A 320 -3.44 -16.16 -1.71
N ALA A 321 -4.24 -17.10 -1.20
CA ALA A 321 -3.98 -17.75 0.08
C ALA A 321 -2.59 -18.39 0.19
N GLN A 322 -2.11 -18.99 -0.91
CA GLN A 322 -0.79 -19.63 -0.95
C GLN A 322 0.39 -18.64 -0.97
N ASN A 323 0.13 -17.38 -1.25
CA ASN A 323 1.15 -16.32 -1.34
C ASN A 323 1.08 -15.32 -0.20
N ARG A 324 0.23 -15.55 0.78
CA ARG A 324 0.14 -14.70 1.97
C ARG A 324 1.47 -14.64 2.71
N SER A 325 1.81 -13.45 3.19
CA SER A 325 3.05 -13.20 3.92
C SER A 325 2.82 -12.30 5.12
N ILE A 326 3.71 -12.39 6.10
CA ILE A 326 3.63 -11.51 7.28
C ILE A 326 4.26 -10.14 7.03
N SER A 327 5.06 -9.98 5.99
CA SER A 327 5.63 -8.69 5.59
C SER A 327 4.65 -7.79 4.87
N ILE A 328 3.68 -8.38 4.16
CA ILE A 328 2.56 -7.70 3.49
C ILE A 328 1.29 -8.47 3.86
N PRO A 329 0.88 -8.45 5.13
CA PRO A 329 -0.30 -9.18 5.55
C PRO A 329 -1.53 -8.51 4.97
N ASP A 330 -2.34 -9.27 4.25
CA ASP A 330 -3.54 -8.78 3.60
C ASP A 330 -4.64 -9.83 3.61
N GLN A 331 -5.87 -9.37 3.71
CA GLN A 331 -7.08 -10.17 3.78
C GLN A 331 -8.25 -9.34 3.26
N ASP A 332 -9.39 -9.98 3.02
CA ASP A 332 -10.63 -9.27 2.72
C ASP A 332 -11.01 -8.35 3.88
N ARG A 333 -11.49 -7.16 3.56
CA ARG A 333 -11.74 -6.09 4.53
C ARG A 333 -13.12 -5.50 4.37
N PHE A 334 -13.74 -5.21 5.52
CA PHE A 334 -14.98 -4.45 5.62
C PHE A 334 -14.71 -3.09 6.23
N TRP A 335 -15.37 -2.07 5.71
CA TRP A 335 -15.26 -0.70 6.16
C TRP A 335 -16.61 -0.17 6.60
N LEU A 336 -16.61 0.54 7.73
CA LEU A 336 -17.73 1.36 8.18
C LEU A 336 -17.20 2.77 8.42
N SER A 337 -17.86 3.77 7.82
CA SER A 337 -17.39 5.14 7.85
C SER A 337 -18.51 6.10 8.19
N ALA A 338 -18.14 7.18 8.87
CA ALA A 338 -19.03 8.30 9.15
C ALA A 338 -18.24 9.61 9.07
N GLY A 339 -18.91 10.68 8.68
CA GLY A 339 -18.28 11.98 8.57
C GLY A 339 -19.26 13.11 8.55
N THR A 340 -18.72 14.31 8.73
CA THR A 340 -19.49 15.55 8.73
C THR A 340 -18.70 16.66 8.06
N THR A 341 -19.43 17.56 7.42
CA THR A 341 -18.91 18.83 6.93
C THR A 341 -19.61 19.96 7.68
N TYR A 342 -18.83 20.89 8.20
CA TYR A 342 -19.34 22.15 8.73
C TYR A 342 -18.88 23.30 7.84
N ALA A 343 -19.86 24.00 7.25
CA ALA A 343 -19.61 25.20 6.46
C ALA A 343 -19.68 26.42 7.35
N PHE A 344 -18.55 27.10 7.54
CA PHE A 344 -18.49 28.35 8.30
C PHE A 344 -19.25 29.47 7.60
N ASN A 345 -19.14 29.47 6.26
CA ASN A 345 -19.81 30.39 5.36
C ASN A 345 -19.79 29.74 3.94
N LYS A 346 -20.16 30.51 2.92
CA LYS A 346 -20.15 30.02 1.53
C LYS A 346 -18.76 29.75 0.96
N ASP A 347 -17.70 30.22 1.64
CA ASP A 347 -16.33 30.14 1.13
C ASP A 347 -15.50 29.08 1.86
N ALA A 348 -15.75 28.86 3.14
CA ALA A 348 -14.93 28.02 3.99
C ALA A 348 -15.71 26.90 4.65
N SER A 349 -15.14 25.69 4.67
CA SER A 349 -15.69 24.53 5.36
C SER A 349 -14.61 23.64 5.92
N VAL A 350 -14.98 22.81 6.88
CA VAL A 350 -14.14 21.76 7.45
C VAL A 350 -14.86 20.43 7.36
N ASP A 351 -14.13 19.39 6.98
CA ASP A 351 -14.59 18.00 6.98
C ASP A 351 -13.90 17.25 8.11
N VAL A 352 -14.65 16.41 8.80
CA VAL A 352 -14.13 15.47 9.79
C VAL A 352 -14.75 14.10 9.51
N GLY A 353 -13.92 13.07 9.53
CA GLY A 353 -14.40 11.72 9.26
C GLY A 353 -13.68 10.67 10.11
N VAL A 354 -14.37 9.56 10.31
CA VAL A 354 -13.84 8.38 10.96
C VAL A 354 -14.22 7.14 10.15
N SER A 355 -13.27 6.22 10.02
CA SER A 355 -13.51 4.91 9.40
C SER A 355 -12.99 3.82 10.30
N TYR A 356 -13.74 2.74 10.40
CA TYR A 356 -13.30 1.49 11.01
C TYR A 356 -13.18 0.44 9.93
N MET A 357 -12.01 -0.20 9.86
CA MET A 357 -11.72 -1.31 8.96
C MET A 357 -11.59 -2.59 9.78
N HIS A 358 -12.31 -3.63 9.35
CA HIS A 358 -12.20 -4.97 9.91
C HIS A 358 -11.70 -5.94 8.85
N GLY A 359 -10.54 -6.55 9.10
CA GLY A 359 -9.98 -7.62 8.30
C GLY A 359 -10.26 -8.98 8.92
N GLN A 360 -10.51 -9.97 8.07
CA GLN A 360 -10.73 -11.34 8.53
C GLN A 360 -9.41 -11.94 9.03
N SER A 361 -9.52 -12.83 10.04
CA SER A 361 -8.38 -13.65 10.46
C SER A 361 -8.03 -14.65 9.35
N VAL A 362 -6.77 -14.75 9.00
CA VAL A 362 -6.27 -15.63 7.93
C VAL A 362 -5.05 -16.41 8.38
N LYS A 363 -4.90 -17.61 7.81
CA LYS A 363 -3.70 -18.43 7.98
C LYS A 363 -2.68 -18.09 6.91
N ILE A 364 -1.42 -18.04 7.31
CA ILE A 364 -0.29 -17.74 6.45
C ILE A 364 0.72 -18.88 6.57
N ASN A 365 1.05 -19.50 5.43
CA ASN A 365 2.13 -20.49 5.33
C ASN A 365 3.26 -19.87 4.52
N GLU A 366 4.37 -19.55 5.18
CA GLU A 366 5.50 -18.88 4.56
C GLU A 366 6.80 -19.60 4.92
N GLY A 367 7.41 -20.25 3.91
CA GLY A 367 8.55 -21.11 4.13
C GLY A 367 8.21 -22.24 5.13
N PRO A 368 9.07 -22.45 6.16
CA PRO A 368 8.82 -23.44 7.20
C PRO A 368 7.82 -22.97 8.28
N TYR A 369 7.34 -21.73 8.18
CA TYR A 369 6.52 -21.10 9.21
C TYR A 369 5.03 -21.20 8.91
N GLN A 370 4.26 -21.33 9.98
CA GLN A 370 2.79 -21.21 9.94
C GLN A 370 2.38 -20.10 10.90
N PHE A 371 1.64 -19.15 10.38
CA PHE A 371 1.14 -17.99 11.12
C PHE A 371 -0.37 -17.89 11.02
N GLU A 372 -0.94 -17.18 11.98
CA GLU A 372 -2.28 -16.64 11.90
C GLU A 372 -2.19 -15.12 12.01
N SER A 373 -2.84 -14.41 11.09
CA SER A 373 -2.85 -12.95 11.03
C SER A 373 -4.26 -12.43 11.17
N GLU A 374 -4.42 -11.39 11.97
CA GLU A 374 -5.64 -10.60 12.06
C GLU A 374 -5.29 -9.12 12.02
N GLY A 375 -6.14 -8.33 11.38
CA GLY A 375 -5.90 -6.91 11.23
C GLY A 375 -7.18 -6.10 11.25
N LYS A 376 -7.12 -4.97 11.92
CA LYS A 376 -8.16 -3.93 11.92
C LYS A 376 -7.48 -2.57 11.99
N ALA A 377 -8.22 -1.52 11.68
CA ALA A 377 -7.68 -0.17 11.74
C ALA A 377 -8.78 0.85 12.01
N TRP A 378 -8.40 1.91 12.71
CA TRP A 378 -9.17 3.15 12.79
C TRP A 378 -8.47 4.22 11.97
N LEU A 379 -9.27 4.98 11.21
CA LEU A 379 -8.78 6.11 10.44
C LEU A 379 -9.56 7.35 10.84
N PHE A 380 -8.82 8.44 11.09
CA PHE A 380 -9.41 9.75 11.46
C PHE A 380 -8.90 10.77 10.47
N GLY A 381 -9.82 11.46 9.80
CA GLY A 381 -9.46 12.42 8.77
C GLY A 381 -10.06 13.79 9.05
N THR A 382 -9.35 14.82 8.62
CA THR A 382 -9.84 16.18 8.60
C THR A 382 -9.32 16.90 7.37
N ASN A 383 -10.19 17.70 6.74
CA ASN A 383 -9.84 18.59 5.64
C ASN A 383 -10.41 19.97 5.89
N PHE A 384 -9.64 20.96 5.49
CA PHE A 384 -10.10 22.34 5.38
C PHE A 384 -10.25 22.71 3.92
N ASN A 385 -11.40 23.31 3.55
CA ASN A 385 -11.70 23.71 2.18
C ASN A 385 -11.97 25.20 2.13
N TYR A 386 -11.42 25.87 1.11
CA TYR A 386 -11.63 27.29 0.90
C TYR A 386 -11.84 27.59 -0.58
N ALA A 387 -12.94 28.29 -0.90
CA ALA A 387 -13.23 28.77 -2.24
C ALA A 387 -12.96 30.28 -2.34
N PHE A 388 -12.13 30.67 -3.29
CA PHE A 388 -11.73 32.05 -3.54
C PHE A 388 -12.74 32.84 -4.34
#